data_1725b0a4624875a7b27cf37e73bf60c9
#
_entry.id   1725b0a4624875a7b27cf37e73bf60c9
#
_cell.length_a   1.000
_cell.length_b   1.000
_cell.length_c   1.000
_cell.angle_alpha   90.00
_cell.angle_beta   90.00
_cell.angle_gamma   90.00
#
_symmetry.space_group_name_H-M   'P 1'
#
loop_
_entity.id
_entity.type
_entity.pdbx_description
1 polymer ?
#
loop_
_entity_poly.entity_id
_entity_poly.type
_entity_poly.pdbx_seq_one_letter_code
_entity_poly.pdbx_strand_id
1 'polypeptide(L)'
;MTQVLRAPVLLPGLATGIGSLPHADPIEAADFVLRLLPELPAAPQLPERDPREGMLAQWLGALPEVTIATDGTYEVRGWSDEAPACQFSPDAHAGLLAFLERAALGPHPARVKVQLTGPLTLGSALEAQGVPAARAYRRSAQLCREWAAAIEALVAARLPDTGLVLFFDEPALVRWRRGDTTLERDVAIDVLSGALAAVEGPVGVHVCGDGDVGLAVEAGPQVLGVTVGDGLADHALALSRFLDGEGWVAWGAVPTDRPVGESVDPHWRRLAATWCELARRGCDPVVLRTRGLVTPACGLAGYGASQAERVLGIAHELSGRVHDQSLAARMTLGA
;
A
#
# COMPACT_ATOMS: atom_id res chain seq x y z
N MET A 1 -17.13 -27.01 21.68
CA MET A 1 -16.87 -25.68 21.08
C MET A 1 -16.11 -25.91 19.78
N THR A 2 -16.80 -25.83 18.65
CA THR A 2 -16.22 -26.02 17.32
C THR A 2 -15.40 -24.78 17.01
N GLN A 3 -14.08 -24.95 16.93
CA GLN A 3 -13.17 -23.88 16.52
C GLN A 3 -13.48 -23.56 15.06
N VAL A 4 -14.15 -22.44 14.79
CA VAL A 4 -14.33 -21.94 13.44
C VAL A 4 -12.94 -21.54 12.96
N LEU A 5 -12.35 -22.34 12.08
CA LEU A 5 -11.13 -22.01 11.37
C LEU A 5 -11.40 -20.71 10.59
N ARG A 6 -10.87 -19.60 11.06
CA ARG A 6 -10.85 -18.36 10.27
C ARG A 6 -10.09 -18.66 8.99
N ALA A 7 -10.73 -18.46 7.84
CA ALA A 7 -10.05 -18.56 6.56
C ALA A 7 -8.78 -17.69 6.58
N PRO A 8 -7.67 -18.12 5.95
CA PRO A 8 -6.44 -17.34 5.94
C PRO A 8 -6.73 -15.92 5.42
N VAL A 9 -6.18 -14.94 6.12
CA VAL A 9 -6.46 -13.52 5.86
C VAL A 9 -6.05 -13.12 4.45
N LEU A 10 -4.99 -13.71 3.90
CA LEU A 10 -4.49 -13.51 2.53
C LEU A 10 -4.26 -14.85 1.84
N LEU A 11 -4.38 -14.84 0.51
CA LEU A 11 -4.08 -16.02 -0.33
C LEU A 11 -2.87 -15.73 -1.22
N PRO A 12 -2.02 -16.74 -1.49
CA PRO A 12 -0.89 -16.57 -2.41
C PRO A 12 -1.35 -16.18 -3.81
N GLY A 13 -0.66 -15.22 -4.39
CA GLY A 13 -0.91 -14.78 -5.74
C GLY A 13 -2.02 -13.74 -5.90
N LEU A 14 -2.70 -13.28 -4.85
CA LEU A 14 -3.67 -12.20 -5.01
C LEU A 14 -3.03 -10.98 -5.68
N ALA A 15 -3.68 -10.43 -6.72
CA ALA A 15 -3.28 -9.17 -7.33
C ALA A 15 -4.02 -8.01 -6.67
N THR A 16 -3.30 -6.90 -6.46
CA THR A 16 -3.89 -5.63 -6.02
C THR A 16 -3.19 -4.43 -6.64
N GLY A 17 -3.83 -3.26 -6.62
CA GLY A 17 -3.26 -1.98 -7.03
C GLY A 17 -2.54 -1.25 -5.89
N ILE A 18 -1.77 -0.20 -6.24
CA ILE A 18 -1.23 0.73 -5.24
C ILE A 18 -2.33 1.70 -4.80
N GLY A 19 -3.12 2.24 -5.73
CA GLY A 19 -4.28 3.07 -5.44
C GLY A 19 -4.45 4.22 -6.44
N SER A 20 -3.44 5.04 -6.68
CA SER A 20 -3.58 6.19 -7.58
C SER A 20 -3.77 5.76 -9.04
N LEU A 21 -4.76 6.39 -9.71
CA LEU A 21 -5.17 6.11 -11.08
C LEU A 21 -5.32 7.40 -11.90
N PRO A 22 -5.18 7.32 -13.24
CA PRO A 22 -5.30 8.47 -14.13
C PRO A 22 -6.76 8.84 -14.49
N HIS A 23 -7.74 8.28 -13.80
CA HIS A 23 -9.16 8.50 -14.09
C HIS A 23 -9.64 9.83 -13.52
N ALA A 24 -10.52 10.51 -14.26
CA ALA A 24 -11.21 11.71 -13.78
C ALA A 24 -12.62 11.41 -13.24
N ASP A 25 -13.23 10.31 -13.66
CA ASP A 25 -14.55 9.87 -13.16
C ASP A 25 -14.37 8.81 -12.05
N PRO A 26 -14.87 9.06 -10.84
CA PRO A 26 -14.74 8.14 -9.70
C PRO A 26 -15.49 6.81 -9.90
N ILE A 27 -16.62 6.83 -10.64
CA ILE A 27 -17.41 5.63 -10.90
C ILE A 27 -16.69 4.74 -11.91
N GLU A 28 -16.16 5.34 -12.99
CA GLU A 28 -15.32 4.60 -13.95
C GLU A 28 -14.09 3.98 -13.27
N ALA A 29 -13.41 4.73 -12.39
CA ALA A 29 -12.27 4.25 -11.64
C ALA A 29 -12.63 3.08 -10.70
N ALA A 30 -13.77 3.16 -10.03
CA ALA A 30 -14.27 2.09 -9.15
C ALA A 30 -14.60 0.82 -9.96
N ASP A 31 -15.36 0.95 -11.03
CA ASP A 31 -15.71 -0.19 -11.90
C ASP A 31 -14.46 -0.82 -12.56
N PHE A 32 -13.48 0.02 -12.90
CA PHE A 32 -12.22 -0.41 -13.48
C PHE A 32 -11.43 -1.33 -12.52
N VAL A 33 -11.26 -0.95 -11.26
CA VAL A 33 -10.51 -1.77 -10.29
C VAL A 33 -11.29 -3.01 -9.86
N LEU A 34 -12.61 -2.92 -9.70
CA LEU A 34 -13.47 -4.07 -9.36
C LEU A 34 -13.47 -5.13 -10.48
N ARG A 35 -13.39 -4.71 -11.74
CA ARG A 35 -13.29 -5.60 -12.90
C ARG A 35 -11.92 -6.26 -13.02
N LEU A 36 -10.83 -5.50 -12.85
CA LEU A 36 -9.47 -5.99 -13.10
C LEU A 36 -8.86 -6.73 -11.91
N LEU A 37 -9.28 -6.42 -10.70
CA LEU A 37 -8.72 -6.95 -9.45
C LEU A 37 -9.84 -7.51 -8.54
N PRO A 38 -10.67 -8.46 -9.01
CA PRO A 38 -11.90 -8.84 -8.31
C PRO A 38 -11.69 -9.46 -6.93
N GLU A 39 -10.52 -10.03 -6.67
CA GLU A 39 -10.23 -10.74 -5.41
C GLU A 39 -9.67 -9.85 -4.30
N LEU A 40 -8.93 -8.79 -4.68
CA LEU A 40 -8.38 -7.79 -3.77
C LEU A 40 -8.31 -6.41 -4.46
N PRO A 41 -9.47 -5.81 -4.80
CA PRO A 41 -9.50 -4.51 -5.43
C PRO A 41 -8.94 -3.44 -4.50
N ALA A 42 -8.11 -2.53 -5.08
CA ALA A 42 -7.56 -1.39 -4.37
C ALA A 42 -8.45 -0.16 -4.57
N ALA A 43 -8.81 0.53 -3.50
CA ALA A 43 -9.59 1.76 -3.58
C ALA A 43 -8.86 2.81 -4.44
N PRO A 44 -9.51 3.39 -5.46
CA PRO A 44 -8.91 4.42 -6.30
C PRO A 44 -8.59 5.70 -5.53
N GLN A 45 -7.47 6.34 -5.91
CA GLN A 45 -7.11 7.70 -5.56
C GLN A 45 -6.90 8.48 -6.86
N LEU A 46 -7.54 9.63 -7.03
CA LEU A 46 -7.75 10.29 -8.32
C LEU A 46 -7.17 11.73 -8.35
N PRO A 47 -5.85 11.92 -8.25
CA PRO A 47 -5.23 13.23 -8.22
C PRO A 47 -5.41 14.01 -9.54
N GLU A 48 -5.63 13.34 -10.67
CA GLU A 48 -5.95 13.97 -11.96
C GLU A 48 -7.38 14.54 -12.00
N ARG A 49 -8.29 14.00 -11.20
CA ARG A 49 -9.64 14.52 -11.02
C ARG A 49 -9.63 15.79 -10.17
N ASP A 50 -8.99 15.71 -9.02
CA ASP A 50 -8.87 16.81 -8.06
C ASP A 50 -7.52 16.69 -7.33
N PRO A 51 -6.65 17.70 -7.42
CA PRO A 51 -5.36 17.67 -6.73
C PRO A 51 -5.45 17.50 -5.21
N ARG A 52 -6.60 17.83 -4.59
CA ARG A 52 -6.85 17.57 -3.17
C ARG A 52 -6.96 16.08 -2.84
N GLU A 53 -7.21 15.23 -3.83
CA GLU A 53 -7.14 13.76 -3.74
C GLU A 53 -5.70 13.23 -3.90
N GLY A 54 -4.70 14.13 -3.99
CA GLY A 54 -3.28 13.79 -3.97
C GLY A 54 -2.83 13.26 -2.62
N MET A 55 -1.79 12.42 -2.62
CA MET A 55 -1.38 11.61 -1.47
C MET A 55 -1.09 12.39 -0.17
N LEU A 56 -0.71 13.66 -0.24
CA LEU A 56 -0.50 14.49 0.96
C LEU A 56 -1.76 15.28 1.33
N ALA A 57 -2.32 16.00 0.35
CA ALA A 57 -3.47 16.88 0.57
C ALA A 57 -4.69 16.12 1.11
N GLN A 58 -4.92 14.91 0.59
CA GLN A 58 -6.04 14.04 0.96
C GLN A 58 -6.11 13.80 2.47
N TRP A 59 -4.98 13.64 3.13
CA TRP A 59 -4.92 13.28 4.54
C TRP A 59 -4.59 14.44 5.46
N LEU A 60 -3.69 15.35 5.04
CA LEU A 60 -3.28 16.50 5.85
C LEU A 60 -4.43 17.47 6.14
N GLY A 61 -5.44 17.54 5.27
CA GLY A 61 -6.61 18.41 5.45
C GLY A 61 -7.45 18.15 6.71
N ALA A 62 -7.24 17.01 7.39
CA ALA A 62 -7.87 16.73 8.67
C ALA A 62 -7.19 17.46 9.85
N LEU A 63 -6.00 18.03 9.66
CA LEU A 63 -5.30 18.79 10.69
C LEU A 63 -5.85 20.23 10.76
N PRO A 64 -6.30 20.71 11.92
CA PRO A 64 -6.86 22.07 12.06
C PRO A 64 -5.83 23.17 11.69
N GLU A 65 -4.55 22.89 11.87
CA GLU A 65 -3.45 23.80 11.52
C GLU A 65 -3.08 23.79 10.02
N VAL A 66 -3.66 22.89 9.21
CA VAL A 66 -3.35 22.77 7.78
C VAL A 66 -4.48 23.33 6.93
N THR A 67 -4.13 24.13 5.95
CA THR A 67 -5.04 24.60 4.91
C THR A 67 -4.64 23.99 3.58
N ILE A 68 -5.60 23.35 2.90
CA ILE A 68 -5.42 22.78 1.56
C ILE A 68 -6.05 23.73 0.54
N ALA A 69 -5.26 24.14 -0.45
CA ALA A 69 -5.76 24.91 -1.59
C ALA A 69 -6.39 23.99 -2.66
N THR A 70 -7.12 24.59 -3.59
CA THR A 70 -7.80 23.85 -4.67
C THR A 70 -6.85 23.16 -5.65
N ASP A 71 -5.60 23.62 -5.72
CA ASP A 71 -4.53 23.00 -6.52
C ASP A 71 -3.78 21.89 -5.76
N GLY A 72 -4.26 21.50 -4.57
CA GLY A 72 -3.66 20.45 -3.74
C GLY A 72 -2.42 20.90 -2.95
N THR A 73 -1.99 22.15 -3.08
CA THR A 73 -0.94 22.70 -2.22
C THR A 73 -1.45 22.87 -0.79
N TYR A 74 -0.55 22.82 0.18
CA TYR A 74 -0.91 22.92 1.58
C TYR A 74 0.05 23.87 2.32
N GLU A 75 -0.49 24.52 3.34
CA GLU A 75 0.25 25.39 4.25
C GLU A 75 -0.06 25.03 5.69
N VAL A 76 0.95 25.05 6.55
CA VAL A 76 0.78 24.92 8.00
C VAL A 76 0.70 26.33 8.60
N ARG A 77 -0.44 26.67 9.21
CA ARG A 77 -0.68 27.99 9.83
C ARG A 77 -0.82 27.85 11.33
N GLY A 78 0.23 28.24 12.03
CA GLY A 78 0.27 28.10 13.49
C GLY A 78 0.48 26.67 13.95
N TRP A 79 -0.02 26.35 15.13
CA TRP A 79 0.01 25.01 15.71
C TRP A 79 -1.26 24.79 16.51
N SER A 80 -1.83 23.59 16.37
CA SER A 80 -2.97 23.14 17.16
C SER A 80 -2.66 21.78 17.80
N ASP A 81 -3.08 21.62 19.07
CA ASP A 81 -3.07 20.31 19.75
C ASP A 81 -4.44 19.63 19.69
N GLU A 82 -5.41 20.23 18.98
CA GLU A 82 -6.73 19.62 18.76
C GLU A 82 -6.61 18.31 17.97
N ALA A 83 -7.53 17.39 18.23
CA ALA A 83 -7.55 16.12 17.50
C ALA A 83 -7.81 16.35 15.99
N PRO A 84 -7.22 15.53 15.09
CA PRO A 84 -7.53 15.58 13.67
C PRO A 84 -9.03 15.35 13.42
N ALA A 85 -9.62 16.12 12.51
CA ALA A 85 -11.02 15.97 12.10
C ALA A 85 -11.11 15.10 10.83
N CYS A 86 -10.97 13.79 10.96
CA CYS A 86 -10.96 12.84 9.86
C CYS A 86 -12.37 12.66 9.26
N GLN A 87 -12.72 13.51 8.31
CA GLN A 87 -14.00 13.50 7.60
C GLN A 87 -13.80 13.25 6.12
N PHE A 88 -14.52 12.27 5.58
CA PHE A 88 -14.48 11.97 4.15
C PHE A 88 -15.28 13.02 3.37
N SER A 89 -14.68 13.64 2.38
CA SER A 89 -15.31 14.63 1.50
C SER A 89 -15.27 14.18 0.05
N PRO A 90 -16.27 14.53 -0.77
CA PRO A 90 -16.26 14.25 -2.20
C PRO A 90 -15.09 14.92 -2.96
N ASP A 91 -14.51 15.98 -2.41
CA ASP A 91 -13.40 16.69 -3.03
C ASP A 91 -12.09 15.91 -2.90
N ALA A 92 -11.81 15.37 -1.72
CA ALA A 92 -10.54 14.70 -1.41
C ALA A 92 -10.62 13.16 -1.38
N HIS A 93 -11.83 12.56 -1.45
CA HIS A 93 -12.01 11.13 -1.27
C HIS A 93 -13.02 10.52 -2.26
N ALA A 94 -13.28 11.17 -3.41
CA ALA A 94 -14.28 10.71 -4.36
C ALA A 94 -14.02 9.29 -4.85
N GLY A 95 -12.76 8.95 -5.14
CA GLY A 95 -12.39 7.61 -5.58
C GLY A 95 -12.74 6.54 -4.55
N LEU A 96 -12.38 6.74 -3.28
CA LEU A 96 -12.71 5.83 -2.18
C LEU A 96 -14.23 5.71 -1.98
N LEU A 97 -14.95 6.84 -1.96
CA LEU A 97 -16.39 6.84 -1.70
C LEU A 97 -17.16 6.11 -2.82
N ALA A 98 -16.86 6.42 -4.09
CA ALA A 98 -17.44 5.74 -5.24
C ALA A 98 -17.09 4.24 -5.26
N PHE A 99 -15.85 3.89 -4.92
CA PHE A 99 -15.42 2.50 -4.83
C PHE A 99 -16.25 1.68 -3.83
N LEU A 100 -16.45 2.20 -2.63
CA LEU A 100 -17.25 1.52 -1.61
C LEU A 100 -18.72 1.41 -2.03
N GLU A 101 -19.27 2.46 -2.64
CA GLU A 101 -20.63 2.44 -3.19
C GLU A 101 -20.80 1.39 -4.28
N ARG A 102 -19.87 1.33 -5.25
CA ARG A 102 -19.91 0.37 -6.35
C ARG A 102 -19.70 -1.06 -5.87
N ALA A 103 -18.76 -1.29 -4.93
CA ALA A 103 -18.53 -2.59 -4.33
C ALA A 103 -19.74 -3.12 -3.55
N ALA A 104 -20.57 -2.24 -2.99
CA ALA A 104 -21.78 -2.62 -2.28
C ALA A 104 -22.96 -3.01 -3.22
N LEU A 105 -22.91 -2.65 -4.50
CA LEU A 105 -23.98 -2.95 -5.48
C LEU A 105 -23.88 -4.35 -6.11
N GLY A 106 -22.73 -5.02 -5.99
CA GLY A 106 -22.44 -6.31 -6.62
C GLY A 106 -22.11 -7.43 -5.63
N PRO A 107 -21.57 -8.54 -6.12
CA PRO A 107 -20.95 -9.53 -5.24
C PRO A 107 -19.81 -8.87 -4.48
N HIS A 108 -19.92 -8.84 -3.14
CA HIS A 108 -18.92 -8.22 -2.31
C HIS A 108 -17.58 -8.96 -2.44
N PRO A 109 -16.47 -8.25 -2.70
CA PRO A 109 -15.16 -8.89 -2.64
C PRO A 109 -14.89 -9.37 -1.20
N ALA A 110 -14.26 -10.53 -1.06
CA ALA A 110 -13.91 -11.05 0.27
C ALA A 110 -13.03 -10.07 1.06
N ARG A 111 -12.25 -9.26 0.35
CA ARG A 111 -11.39 -8.20 0.91
C ARG A 111 -11.25 -7.05 -0.06
N VAL A 112 -11.01 -5.86 0.49
CA VAL A 112 -10.60 -4.66 -0.23
C VAL A 112 -9.29 -4.15 0.33
N LYS A 113 -8.50 -3.52 -0.53
CA LYS A 113 -7.30 -2.79 -0.10
C LYS A 113 -7.61 -1.29 -0.10
N VAL A 114 -7.27 -0.61 0.98
CA VAL A 114 -7.26 0.86 1.05
C VAL A 114 -5.85 1.31 1.41
N GLN A 115 -5.40 2.43 0.86
CA GLN A 115 -4.11 3.04 1.17
C GLN A 115 -4.31 4.37 1.89
N LEU A 116 -3.34 4.66 2.74
CA LEU A 116 -3.18 5.91 3.49
C LEU A 116 -1.71 6.31 3.41
N THR A 117 -1.41 7.56 3.20
CA THR A 117 -0.02 8.02 3.28
C THR A 117 0.51 7.85 4.70
N GLY A 118 1.66 7.21 4.82
CA GLY A 118 2.19 6.82 6.11
C GLY A 118 2.79 7.97 6.93
N PRO A 119 3.01 7.75 8.22
CA PRO A 119 3.38 8.79 9.16
C PRO A 119 4.78 9.38 8.90
N LEU A 120 5.70 8.62 8.31
CA LEU A 120 7.02 9.15 7.97
C LEU A 120 6.96 10.12 6.80
N THR A 121 6.12 9.84 5.82
CA THR A 121 5.91 10.71 4.67
C THR A 121 5.14 11.98 5.06
N LEU A 122 4.04 11.85 5.81
CA LEU A 122 3.28 13.00 6.30
C LEU A 122 4.10 13.85 7.28
N GLY A 123 4.90 13.23 8.14
CA GLY A 123 5.82 13.92 9.04
C GLY A 123 6.89 14.70 8.28
N SER A 124 7.50 14.11 7.25
CA SER A 124 8.45 14.79 6.37
C SER A 124 7.81 15.98 5.64
N ALA A 125 6.53 15.85 5.24
CA ALA A 125 5.80 16.92 4.60
C ALA A 125 5.53 18.10 5.55
N LEU A 126 5.17 17.84 6.81
CA LEU A 126 5.02 18.87 7.85
C LEU A 126 6.36 19.51 8.21
N GLU A 127 7.43 18.73 8.32
CA GLU A 127 8.79 19.22 8.57
C GLU A 127 9.25 20.18 7.45
N ALA A 128 8.98 19.86 6.20
CA ALA A 128 9.28 20.72 5.05
C ALA A 128 8.54 22.07 5.10
N GLN A 129 7.42 22.16 5.83
CA GLN A 129 6.69 23.40 6.11
C GLN A 129 7.20 24.15 7.36
N GLY A 130 8.35 23.73 7.92
CA GLY A 130 8.98 24.37 9.07
C GLY A 130 8.50 23.90 10.43
N VAL A 131 7.69 22.83 10.50
CA VAL A 131 7.30 22.22 11.78
C VAL A 131 8.51 21.47 12.35
N PRO A 132 8.91 21.69 13.63
CA PRO A 132 10.00 20.94 14.23
C PRO A 132 9.79 19.41 14.15
N ALA A 133 10.81 18.65 13.75
CA ALA A 133 10.73 17.22 13.46
C ALA A 133 9.97 16.41 14.53
N ALA A 134 10.34 16.54 15.81
CA ALA A 134 9.69 15.83 16.91
C ALA A 134 8.17 16.10 17.00
N ARG A 135 7.71 17.27 16.56
CA ARG A 135 6.30 17.60 16.48
C ARG A 135 5.65 17.04 15.22
N ALA A 136 6.31 17.24 14.08
CA ALA A 136 5.82 16.80 12.77
C ALA A 136 5.53 15.31 12.77
N TYR A 137 6.46 14.49 13.21
CA TYR A 137 6.30 13.03 13.21
C TYR A 137 5.34 12.52 14.28
N ARG A 138 5.27 13.16 15.46
CA ARG A 138 4.23 12.82 16.46
C ARG A 138 2.84 13.14 15.94
N ARG A 139 2.69 14.30 15.27
CA ARG A 139 1.41 14.75 14.71
C ARG A 139 0.95 13.87 13.55
N SER A 140 1.87 13.49 12.67
CA SER A 140 1.57 12.58 11.57
C SER A 140 1.20 11.17 12.06
N ALA A 141 1.87 10.66 13.09
CA ALA A 141 1.49 9.38 13.69
C ALA A 141 0.08 9.41 14.33
N GLN A 142 -0.28 10.52 14.99
CA GLN A 142 -1.63 10.71 15.49
C GLN A 142 -2.64 10.74 14.33
N LEU A 143 -2.37 11.54 13.31
CA LEU A 143 -3.20 11.67 12.11
C LEU A 143 -3.45 10.32 11.43
N CYS A 144 -2.39 9.51 11.26
CA CYS A 144 -2.51 8.18 10.67
C CYS A 144 -3.39 7.23 11.49
N ARG A 145 -3.29 7.27 12.81
CA ARG A 145 -4.16 6.45 13.69
C ARG A 145 -5.63 6.84 13.56
N GLU A 146 -5.93 8.14 13.56
CA GLU A 146 -7.30 8.63 13.42
C GLU A 146 -7.89 8.30 12.04
N TRP A 147 -7.11 8.49 10.96
CA TRP A 147 -7.55 8.09 9.62
C TRP A 147 -7.70 6.58 9.48
N ALA A 148 -6.81 5.77 10.04
CA ALA A 148 -6.94 4.31 10.02
C ALA A 148 -8.27 3.88 10.65
N ALA A 149 -8.58 4.37 11.84
CA ALA A 149 -9.85 4.10 12.52
C ALA A 149 -11.07 4.58 11.71
N ALA A 150 -10.99 5.77 11.09
CA ALA A 150 -12.05 6.29 10.24
C ALA A 150 -12.28 5.44 8.99
N ILE A 151 -11.20 4.97 8.34
CA ILE A 151 -11.27 4.08 7.17
C ILE A 151 -11.87 2.72 7.57
N GLU A 152 -11.43 2.11 8.68
CA GLU A 152 -11.98 0.85 9.18
C GLU A 152 -13.49 0.97 9.46
N ALA A 153 -13.89 2.04 10.13
CA ALA A 153 -15.31 2.31 10.41
C ALA A 153 -16.13 2.51 9.13
N LEU A 154 -15.59 3.25 8.15
CA LEU A 154 -16.27 3.50 6.88
C LEU A 154 -16.44 2.20 6.07
N VAL A 155 -15.39 1.39 5.97
CA VAL A 155 -15.45 0.10 5.25
C VAL A 155 -16.42 -0.85 5.95
N ALA A 156 -16.35 -1.01 7.26
CA ALA A 156 -17.26 -1.86 8.03
C ALA A 156 -18.73 -1.43 7.87
N ALA A 157 -19.01 -0.12 7.81
CA ALA A 157 -20.36 0.39 7.60
C ALA A 157 -20.90 0.18 6.19
N ARG A 158 -20.05 0.20 5.17
CA ARG A 158 -20.46 0.08 3.75
C ARG A 158 -20.40 -1.34 3.23
N LEU A 159 -19.48 -2.14 3.74
CA LEU A 159 -19.17 -3.51 3.32
C LEU A 159 -18.97 -4.41 4.56
N PRO A 160 -20.02 -4.71 5.34
CA PRO A 160 -19.90 -5.34 6.65
C PRO A 160 -19.27 -6.73 6.63
N ASP A 161 -19.36 -7.47 5.49
CA ASP A 161 -18.81 -8.82 5.35
C ASP A 161 -17.47 -8.88 4.63
N THR A 162 -16.89 -7.69 4.32
CA THR A 162 -15.65 -7.54 3.57
C THR A 162 -14.48 -7.23 4.50
N GLY A 163 -13.40 -8.01 4.41
CA GLY A 163 -12.17 -7.71 5.14
C GLY A 163 -11.42 -6.52 4.54
N LEU A 164 -10.85 -5.66 5.37
CA LEU A 164 -9.96 -4.58 4.96
C LEU A 164 -8.50 -5.02 5.05
N VAL A 165 -7.70 -4.65 4.03
CA VAL A 165 -6.24 -4.64 4.07
C VAL A 165 -5.80 -3.18 3.94
N LEU A 166 -5.29 -2.59 5.00
CA LEU A 166 -4.85 -1.20 5.00
C LEU A 166 -3.35 -1.11 4.70
N PHE A 167 -2.96 -0.22 3.79
CA PHE A 167 -1.55 0.04 3.48
C PHE A 167 -1.17 1.46 3.84
N PHE A 168 0.00 1.61 4.49
CA PHE A 168 0.68 2.89 4.60
C PHE A 168 1.68 3.03 3.46
N ASP A 169 1.49 4.03 2.61
CA ASP A 169 2.41 4.34 1.52
C ASP A 169 3.51 5.28 2.04
N GLU A 170 4.77 4.82 1.98
CA GLU A 170 5.91 5.51 2.60
C GLU A 170 7.03 5.83 1.60
N PRO A 171 6.81 6.72 0.61
CA PRO A 171 7.87 7.16 -0.29
C PRO A 171 9.02 7.87 0.44
N ALA A 172 8.77 8.48 1.61
CA ALA A 172 9.82 9.14 2.38
C ALA A 172 10.88 8.18 2.96
N LEU A 173 10.66 6.86 2.96
CA LEU A 173 11.68 5.88 3.39
C LEU A 173 12.99 5.97 2.61
N VAL A 174 12.97 6.55 1.41
CA VAL A 174 14.19 6.85 0.65
C VAL A 174 15.14 7.81 1.39
N ARG A 175 14.61 8.70 2.24
CA ARG A 175 15.41 9.64 3.02
C ARG A 175 16.30 8.92 4.05
N TRP A 176 15.76 7.90 4.74
CA TRP A 176 16.53 7.09 5.70
C TRP A 176 17.60 6.28 5.00
N ARG A 177 17.30 5.68 3.87
CA ARG A 177 18.31 4.96 3.08
C ARG A 177 19.45 5.87 2.63
N ARG A 178 19.17 7.13 2.29
CA ARG A 178 20.17 8.12 1.86
C ARG A 178 20.86 8.83 3.03
N GLY A 179 20.38 8.66 4.25
CA GLY A 179 20.83 9.44 5.40
C GLY A 179 20.43 10.91 5.34
N ASP A 180 19.38 11.24 4.60
CA ASP A 180 18.85 12.60 4.41
C ASP A 180 17.58 12.79 5.27
N THR A 181 17.76 12.70 6.58
CA THR A 181 16.68 12.88 7.55
C THR A 181 17.22 13.42 8.87
N THR A 182 16.41 14.21 9.57
CA THR A 182 16.68 14.72 10.91
C THR A 182 16.14 13.81 12.01
N LEU A 183 15.30 12.83 11.66
CA LEU A 183 14.73 11.89 12.62
C LEU A 183 15.59 10.63 12.70
N GLU A 184 16.01 10.29 13.91
CA GLU A 184 16.75 9.06 14.18
C GLU A 184 15.95 7.81 13.77
N ARG A 185 16.68 6.78 13.32
CA ARG A 185 16.09 5.55 12.77
C ARG A 185 15.15 4.85 13.75
N ASP A 186 15.55 4.70 14.99
CA ASP A 186 14.76 4.01 16.02
C ASP A 186 13.45 4.76 16.31
N VAL A 187 13.50 6.10 16.33
CA VAL A 187 12.31 6.94 16.48
C VAL A 187 11.38 6.81 15.26
N ALA A 188 11.95 6.70 14.06
CA ALA A 188 11.14 6.46 12.85
C ALA A 188 10.44 5.09 12.89
N ILE A 189 11.12 4.05 13.36
CA ILE A 189 10.52 2.73 13.57
C ILE A 189 9.37 2.83 14.58
N ASP A 190 9.54 3.49 15.71
CA ASP A 190 8.50 3.66 16.72
C ASP A 190 7.29 4.42 16.18
N VAL A 191 7.52 5.49 15.40
CA VAL A 191 6.47 6.29 14.75
C VAL A 191 5.64 5.44 13.80
N LEU A 192 6.30 4.66 12.93
CA LEU A 192 5.63 3.80 11.95
C LEU A 192 4.94 2.62 12.65
N SER A 193 5.61 1.94 13.58
CA SER A 193 5.05 0.84 14.36
C SER A 193 3.80 1.26 15.15
N GLY A 194 3.83 2.46 15.77
CA GLY A 194 2.68 2.99 16.49
C GLY A 194 1.48 3.30 15.61
N ALA A 195 1.68 3.62 14.33
CA ALA A 195 0.59 3.77 13.36
C ALA A 195 0.06 2.41 12.90
N LEU A 196 0.95 1.44 12.63
CA LEU A 196 0.58 0.07 12.25
C LEU A 196 -0.25 -0.63 13.33
N ALA A 197 0.15 -0.46 14.59
CA ALA A 197 -0.53 -1.08 15.75
C ALA A 197 -1.96 -0.56 15.99
N ALA A 198 -2.35 0.55 15.38
CA ALA A 198 -3.70 1.10 15.49
C ALA A 198 -4.70 0.44 14.52
N VAL A 199 -4.25 -0.39 13.60
CA VAL A 199 -5.09 -1.10 12.62
C VAL A 199 -5.47 -2.47 13.16
N GLU A 200 -6.77 -2.78 13.21
CA GLU A 200 -7.24 -4.08 13.71
C GLU A 200 -7.07 -5.21 12.68
N GLY A 201 -7.17 -4.87 11.38
CA GLY A 201 -7.03 -5.80 10.26
C GLY A 201 -5.58 -6.00 9.80
N PRO A 202 -5.38 -6.74 8.69
CA PRO A 202 -4.08 -6.83 8.06
C PRO A 202 -3.58 -5.45 7.61
N VAL A 203 -2.37 -5.09 8.04
CA VAL A 203 -1.75 -3.82 7.71
C VAL A 203 -0.45 -4.02 6.94
N GLY A 204 -0.26 -3.21 5.90
CA GLY A 204 0.93 -3.22 5.06
C GLY A 204 1.67 -1.90 5.04
N VAL A 205 2.93 -1.96 4.64
CA VAL A 205 3.73 -0.80 4.27
C VAL A 205 4.16 -0.95 2.82
N HIS A 206 3.89 0.07 2.00
CA HIS A 206 4.42 0.13 0.64
C HIS A 206 5.68 0.99 0.63
N VAL A 207 6.81 0.33 0.33
CA VAL A 207 8.12 0.96 0.16
C VAL A 207 8.29 1.32 -1.32
N CYS A 208 8.14 2.60 -1.63
CA CYS A 208 8.30 3.07 -3.01
C CYS A 208 9.78 3.07 -3.44
N GLY A 209 10.05 2.53 -4.63
CA GLY A 209 11.35 2.59 -5.26
C GLY A 209 12.47 2.03 -4.37
N ASP A 210 13.48 2.87 -4.10
CA ASP A 210 14.69 2.55 -3.35
C ASP A 210 14.61 2.99 -1.87
N GLY A 211 13.48 2.76 -1.21
CA GLY A 211 13.29 3.07 0.20
C GLY A 211 14.00 2.10 1.15
N ASP A 212 14.07 2.46 2.44
CA ASP A 212 14.66 1.62 3.50
C ASP A 212 13.73 0.46 3.87
N VAL A 213 13.93 -0.68 3.18
CA VAL A 213 13.19 -1.93 3.42
C VAL A 213 13.44 -2.45 4.85
N GLY A 214 14.65 -2.29 5.38
CA GLY A 214 15.00 -2.73 6.72
C GLY A 214 14.20 -2.01 7.80
N LEU A 215 14.09 -0.69 7.71
CA LEU A 215 13.26 0.11 8.61
C LEU A 215 11.78 -0.30 8.53
N ALA A 216 11.27 -0.47 7.30
CA ALA A 216 9.88 -0.88 7.12
C ALA A 216 9.57 -2.25 7.76
N VAL A 217 10.49 -3.23 7.62
CA VAL A 217 10.38 -4.56 8.25
C VAL A 217 10.40 -4.46 9.77
N GLU A 218 11.34 -3.69 10.32
CA GLU A 218 11.50 -3.52 11.77
C GLU A 218 10.30 -2.85 12.43
N ALA A 219 9.55 -2.02 11.69
CA ALA A 219 8.29 -1.44 12.18
C ALA A 219 7.15 -2.47 12.37
N GLY A 220 7.26 -3.67 11.80
CA GLY A 220 6.38 -4.81 12.07
C GLY A 220 5.06 -4.86 11.29
N PRO A 221 5.01 -4.49 9.99
CA PRO A 221 3.81 -4.71 9.17
C PRO A 221 3.54 -6.20 8.97
N GLN A 222 2.30 -6.59 8.62
CA GLN A 222 1.99 -7.94 8.16
C GLN A 222 2.24 -8.11 6.65
N VAL A 223 2.17 -7.02 5.88
CA VAL A 223 2.43 -7.03 4.44
C VAL A 223 3.47 -5.98 4.08
N LEU A 224 4.47 -6.36 3.31
CA LEU A 224 5.50 -5.45 2.81
C LEU A 224 5.42 -5.34 1.29
N GLY A 225 5.04 -4.17 0.78
CA GLY A 225 5.08 -3.87 -0.65
C GLY A 225 6.46 -3.37 -1.06
N VAL A 226 7.11 -4.04 -2.01
CA VAL A 226 8.44 -3.70 -2.51
C VAL A 226 8.51 -3.78 -4.03
N THR A 227 9.32 -2.92 -4.64
CA THR A 227 9.56 -2.97 -6.07
C THR A 227 10.49 -4.13 -6.44
N VAL A 228 10.07 -4.98 -7.37
CA VAL A 228 10.93 -6.04 -7.93
C VAL A 228 11.98 -5.41 -8.83
N GLY A 229 13.25 -5.62 -8.48
CA GLY A 229 14.37 -5.03 -9.23
C GLY A 229 15.74 -5.31 -8.64
N ASP A 230 16.76 -4.71 -9.28
CA ASP A 230 18.17 -4.97 -9.04
C ASP A 230 18.50 -4.48 -7.63
N GLY A 231 18.58 -4.27 -6.76
CA GLY A 231 18.89 -3.85 -5.39
C GLY A 231 18.04 -4.53 -4.31
N LEU A 232 16.92 -5.18 -4.69
CA LEU A 232 16.07 -5.80 -3.67
C LEU A 232 16.77 -6.95 -2.94
N ALA A 233 17.66 -7.66 -3.61
CA ALA A 233 18.42 -8.75 -3.02
C ALA A 233 19.41 -8.28 -1.92
N ASP A 234 19.77 -7.01 -1.88
CA ASP A 234 20.62 -6.46 -0.81
C ASP A 234 19.89 -6.44 0.55
N HIS A 235 18.56 -6.53 0.51
CA HIS A 235 17.69 -6.63 1.68
C HIS A 235 17.31 -8.08 2.05
N ALA A 236 17.97 -9.10 1.46
CA ALA A 236 17.61 -10.51 1.64
C ALA A 236 17.50 -10.93 3.11
N LEU A 237 18.42 -10.47 3.97
CA LEU A 237 18.39 -10.80 5.41
C LEU A 237 17.14 -10.25 6.11
N ALA A 238 16.76 -9.01 5.82
CA ALA A 238 15.55 -8.40 6.37
C ALA A 238 14.30 -9.10 5.86
N LEU A 239 14.25 -9.40 4.55
CA LEU A 239 13.14 -10.12 3.92
C LEU A 239 13.01 -11.56 4.44
N SER A 240 14.15 -12.28 4.65
CA SER A 240 14.11 -13.63 5.23
C SER A 240 13.49 -13.61 6.63
N ARG A 241 13.97 -12.74 7.51
CA ARG A 241 13.41 -12.60 8.86
C ARG A 241 11.94 -12.22 8.86
N PHE A 242 11.54 -11.33 7.96
CA PHE A 242 10.15 -10.92 7.79
C PHE A 242 9.24 -12.08 7.37
N LEU A 243 9.69 -12.86 6.40
CA LEU A 243 8.98 -14.05 5.90
C LEU A 243 8.93 -15.18 6.94
N ASP A 244 10.02 -15.41 7.69
CA ASP A 244 10.10 -16.37 8.78
C ASP A 244 9.14 -15.99 9.93
N GLY A 245 8.95 -14.69 10.15
CA GLY A 245 7.98 -14.11 11.09
C GLY A 245 6.54 -14.05 10.56
N GLU A 246 6.20 -14.85 9.54
CA GLU A 246 4.86 -14.94 8.92
C GLU A 246 4.43 -13.73 8.08
N GLY A 247 5.34 -12.83 7.74
CA GLY A 247 5.10 -11.69 6.86
C GLY A 247 4.75 -12.10 5.42
N TRP A 248 4.03 -11.22 4.74
CA TRP A 248 3.66 -11.34 3.33
C TRP A 248 4.35 -10.28 2.49
N VAL A 249 4.80 -10.64 1.30
CA VAL A 249 5.42 -9.67 0.38
C VAL A 249 4.48 -9.39 -0.80
N ALA A 250 4.12 -8.13 -0.97
CA ALA A 250 3.45 -7.63 -2.17
C ALA A 250 4.51 -7.22 -3.19
N TRP A 251 4.74 -8.11 -4.16
CA TRP A 251 5.77 -7.95 -5.18
C TRP A 251 5.34 -6.92 -6.22
N GLY A 252 5.94 -5.75 -6.23
CA GLY A 252 5.81 -4.72 -7.26
C GLY A 252 6.47 -5.16 -8.57
N ALA A 253 5.87 -6.16 -9.21
CA ALA A 253 6.49 -6.90 -10.33
C ALA A 253 6.24 -6.26 -11.71
N VAL A 254 5.24 -5.38 -11.83
CA VAL A 254 4.96 -4.65 -13.07
C VAL A 254 5.50 -3.23 -12.95
N PRO A 255 6.48 -2.83 -13.76
CA PRO A 255 7.11 -1.50 -13.66
C PRO A 255 6.11 -0.38 -13.97
N THR A 256 6.34 0.77 -13.34
CA THR A 256 5.53 2.00 -13.50
C THR A 256 6.40 3.22 -13.81
N ASP A 257 7.63 3.02 -14.24
CA ASP A 257 8.58 4.03 -14.67
C ASP A 257 8.68 4.14 -16.21
N ARG A 258 7.99 3.26 -16.92
CA ARG A 258 7.99 3.14 -18.38
C ARG A 258 6.74 2.43 -18.88
N PRO A 259 6.35 2.61 -20.17
CA PRO A 259 5.27 1.85 -20.78
C PRO A 259 5.57 0.34 -20.76
N VAL A 260 4.53 -0.47 -20.50
CA VAL A 260 4.62 -1.93 -20.54
C VAL A 260 4.01 -2.47 -21.84
N GLY A 261 4.58 -3.56 -22.36
CA GLY A 261 4.05 -4.31 -23.50
C GLY A 261 2.87 -5.19 -23.10
N GLU A 262 2.43 -6.06 -24.00
CA GLU A 262 1.26 -6.93 -23.79
C GLU A 262 1.59 -8.22 -23.05
N SER A 263 2.87 -8.65 -23.09
CA SER A 263 3.29 -9.95 -22.56
C SER A 263 3.60 -9.88 -21.06
N VAL A 264 3.06 -10.83 -20.30
CA VAL A 264 3.41 -11.07 -18.89
C VAL A 264 4.80 -11.71 -18.72
N ASP A 265 5.35 -12.36 -19.74
CA ASP A 265 6.58 -13.16 -19.64
C ASP A 265 7.83 -12.40 -19.18
N PRO A 266 8.09 -11.14 -19.60
CA PRO A 266 9.23 -10.39 -19.08
C PRO A 266 9.12 -10.14 -17.57
N HIS A 267 7.91 -9.86 -17.08
CA HIS A 267 7.63 -9.57 -15.67
C HIS A 267 7.75 -10.83 -14.82
N TRP A 268 7.23 -11.95 -15.33
CA TRP A 268 7.41 -13.26 -14.70
C TRP A 268 8.89 -13.64 -14.57
N ARG A 269 9.65 -13.53 -15.67
CA ARG A 269 11.09 -13.84 -15.64
C ARG A 269 11.86 -12.99 -14.65
N ARG A 270 11.51 -11.69 -14.56
CA ARG A 270 12.13 -10.78 -13.61
C ARG A 270 11.81 -11.16 -12.17
N LEU A 271 10.54 -11.44 -11.85
CA LEU A 271 10.12 -11.89 -10.52
C LEU A 271 10.81 -13.20 -10.13
N ALA A 272 10.80 -14.19 -11.02
CA ALA A 272 11.46 -15.47 -10.80
C ALA A 272 12.97 -15.33 -10.58
N ALA A 273 13.64 -14.47 -11.35
CA ALA A 273 15.07 -14.17 -11.17
C ALA A 273 15.33 -13.53 -9.80
N THR A 274 14.48 -12.59 -9.38
CA THR A 274 14.55 -11.97 -8.04
C THR A 274 14.39 -13.01 -6.94
N TRP A 275 13.41 -13.91 -7.04
CA TRP A 275 13.25 -15.01 -6.09
C TRP A 275 14.44 -15.95 -6.03
N CYS A 276 15.03 -16.29 -7.19
CA CYS A 276 16.25 -17.11 -7.24
C CYS A 276 17.42 -16.41 -6.55
N GLU A 277 17.55 -15.09 -6.70
CA GLU A 277 18.61 -14.34 -6.04
C GLU A 277 18.40 -14.25 -4.53
N LEU A 278 17.16 -13.97 -4.08
CA LEU A 278 16.80 -13.97 -2.66
C LEU A 278 17.01 -15.35 -2.02
N ALA A 279 16.68 -16.43 -2.74
CA ALA A 279 16.90 -17.80 -2.25
C ALA A 279 18.40 -18.11 -2.11
N ARG A 280 19.25 -17.68 -3.07
CA ARG A 280 20.71 -17.82 -2.93
C ARG A 280 21.28 -17.05 -1.74
N ARG A 281 20.60 -16.00 -1.29
CA ARG A 281 20.98 -15.19 -0.12
C ARG A 281 20.28 -15.60 1.16
N GLY A 282 19.57 -16.75 1.18
CA GLY A 282 19.05 -17.39 2.38
C GLY A 282 17.55 -17.29 2.62
N CYS A 283 16.78 -16.64 1.74
CA CYS A 283 15.32 -16.69 1.85
C CYS A 283 14.79 -18.08 1.47
N ASP A 284 13.78 -18.58 2.20
CA ASP A 284 13.14 -19.86 1.86
C ASP A 284 12.38 -19.75 0.52
N PRO A 285 12.76 -20.54 -0.50
CA PRO A 285 12.13 -20.49 -1.82
C PRO A 285 10.66 -20.92 -1.82
N VAL A 286 10.20 -21.68 -0.83
CA VAL A 286 8.79 -22.04 -0.67
C VAL A 286 8.02 -20.86 -0.13
N VAL A 287 8.53 -20.21 0.91
CA VAL A 287 7.87 -19.07 1.55
C VAL A 287 7.77 -17.88 0.59
N LEU A 288 8.81 -17.61 -0.23
CA LEU A 288 8.77 -16.60 -1.30
C LEU A 288 7.58 -16.76 -2.25
N ARG A 289 7.17 -18.01 -2.54
CA ARG A 289 6.04 -18.34 -3.43
C ARG A 289 4.69 -18.37 -2.71
N THR A 290 4.69 -18.84 -1.46
CA THR A 290 3.46 -19.10 -0.71
C THR A 290 2.96 -17.92 0.10
N ARG A 291 3.78 -16.88 0.27
CA ARG A 291 3.42 -15.62 0.97
C ARG A 291 3.64 -14.40 0.08
N GLY A 292 3.30 -14.54 -1.21
CA GLY A 292 3.43 -13.48 -2.21
C GLY A 292 2.10 -12.97 -2.70
N LEU A 293 1.94 -11.64 -2.76
CA LEU A 293 0.93 -10.91 -3.51
C LEU A 293 1.60 -10.30 -4.74
N VAL A 294 0.81 -9.82 -5.70
CA VAL A 294 1.32 -9.16 -6.93
C VAL A 294 0.76 -7.74 -7.02
N THR A 295 1.64 -6.77 -7.28
CA THR A 295 1.25 -5.37 -7.47
C THR A 295 2.02 -4.73 -8.64
N PRO A 296 1.55 -3.61 -9.17
CA PRO A 296 2.42 -2.65 -9.83
C PRO A 296 3.52 -2.17 -8.88
N ALA A 297 4.63 -1.69 -9.43
CA ALA A 297 5.75 -1.17 -8.64
C ALA A 297 5.39 0.12 -7.87
N CYS A 298 4.48 0.93 -8.41
CA CYS A 298 3.99 2.18 -7.82
C CYS A 298 2.59 2.52 -8.36
N GLY A 299 2.04 3.66 -7.94
CA GLY A 299 0.77 4.20 -8.44
C GLY A 299 0.77 4.50 -9.94
N LEU A 300 -0.41 4.65 -10.52
CA LEU A 300 -0.62 4.77 -11.96
C LEU A 300 -1.16 6.14 -12.41
N ALA A 301 -1.26 7.13 -11.52
CA ALA A 301 -1.82 8.44 -11.85
C ALA A 301 -1.09 9.14 -13.02
N GLY A 302 0.22 8.94 -13.13
CA GLY A 302 1.03 9.52 -14.23
C GLY A 302 0.87 8.82 -15.59
N TYR A 303 0.00 7.81 -15.71
CA TYR A 303 -0.26 7.09 -16.95
C TYR A 303 -1.56 7.54 -17.64
N GLY A 304 -1.74 7.19 -18.91
CA GLY A 304 -3.06 7.19 -19.53
C GLY A 304 -3.86 5.93 -19.15
N ALA A 305 -5.18 6.00 -19.24
CA ALA A 305 -6.09 4.92 -18.84
C ALA A 305 -5.78 3.56 -19.50
N SER A 306 -5.41 3.53 -20.78
CA SER A 306 -5.04 2.31 -21.50
C SER A 306 -3.77 1.65 -20.95
N GLN A 307 -2.79 2.43 -20.54
CA GLN A 307 -1.58 1.89 -19.89
C GLN A 307 -1.87 1.41 -18.47
N ALA A 308 -2.71 2.12 -17.72
CA ALA A 308 -3.15 1.68 -16.40
C ALA A 308 -3.89 0.33 -16.48
N GLU A 309 -4.78 0.16 -17.48
CA GLU A 309 -5.48 -1.10 -17.74
C GLU A 309 -4.50 -2.24 -18.05
N ARG A 310 -3.51 -1.97 -18.89
CA ARG A 310 -2.49 -2.96 -19.25
C ARG A 310 -1.64 -3.37 -18.04
N VAL A 311 -1.21 -2.42 -17.23
CA VAL A 311 -0.42 -2.69 -16.01
C VAL A 311 -1.20 -3.56 -15.02
N LEU A 312 -2.47 -3.23 -14.74
CA LEU A 312 -3.29 -4.02 -13.83
C LEU A 312 -3.67 -5.37 -14.43
N GLY A 313 -3.92 -5.46 -15.74
CA GLY A 313 -4.17 -6.72 -16.45
C GLY A 313 -2.96 -7.67 -16.36
N ILE A 314 -1.75 -7.15 -16.58
CA ILE A 314 -0.51 -7.93 -16.41
C ILE A 314 -0.33 -8.36 -14.94
N ALA A 315 -0.61 -7.49 -13.98
CA ALA A 315 -0.53 -7.85 -12.56
C ALA A 315 -1.50 -8.99 -12.22
N HIS A 316 -2.72 -8.94 -12.74
CA HIS A 316 -3.72 -10.00 -12.58
C HIS A 316 -3.28 -11.31 -13.26
N GLU A 317 -2.76 -11.27 -14.50
CA GLU A 317 -2.26 -12.48 -15.17
C GLU A 317 -1.04 -13.08 -14.44
N LEU A 318 -0.13 -12.22 -13.96
CA LEU A 318 1.03 -12.64 -13.19
C LEU A 318 0.64 -13.30 -11.86
N SER A 319 -0.42 -12.83 -11.25
CA SER A 319 -0.96 -13.38 -10.00
C SER A 319 -1.36 -14.86 -10.15
N GLY A 320 -1.93 -15.24 -11.27
CA GLY A 320 -2.24 -16.64 -11.58
C GLY A 320 -0.98 -17.52 -11.59
N ARG A 321 0.12 -17.04 -12.18
CA ARG A 321 1.40 -17.76 -12.18
C ARG A 321 1.97 -17.90 -10.76
N VAL A 322 1.87 -16.87 -9.93
CA VAL A 322 2.31 -16.93 -8.52
C VAL A 322 1.47 -17.94 -7.75
N HIS A 323 0.16 -17.94 -7.96
CA HIS A 323 -0.76 -18.91 -7.37
C HIS A 323 -0.37 -20.37 -7.72
N ASP A 324 -0.17 -20.64 -9.01
CA ASP A 324 0.22 -21.98 -9.50
C ASP A 324 1.57 -22.43 -8.90
N GLN A 325 2.54 -21.52 -8.78
CA GLN A 325 3.82 -21.81 -8.13
C GLN A 325 3.64 -22.12 -6.64
N SER A 326 2.72 -21.45 -5.97
CA SER A 326 2.42 -21.69 -4.55
C SER A 326 1.80 -23.08 -4.34
N LEU A 327 0.89 -23.49 -5.21
CA LEU A 327 0.28 -24.84 -5.19
C LEU A 327 1.34 -25.91 -5.43
N ALA A 328 2.19 -25.73 -6.48
CA ALA A 328 3.27 -26.66 -6.79
C ALA A 328 4.26 -26.81 -5.62
N ALA A 329 4.62 -25.70 -4.96
CA ALA A 329 5.51 -25.74 -3.81
C ALA A 329 4.92 -26.52 -2.62
N ARG A 330 3.62 -26.33 -2.32
CA ARG A 330 2.92 -27.08 -1.27
C ARG A 330 2.81 -28.57 -1.58
N MET A 331 2.47 -28.94 -2.81
CA MET A 331 2.37 -30.35 -3.23
C MET A 331 3.71 -31.07 -3.14
N THR A 332 4.82 -30.38 -3.44
CA THR A 332 6.18 -30.95 -3.35
C THR A 332 6.59 -31.25 -1.91
N LEU A 333 6.07 -30.49 -0.94
CA LEU A 333 6.35 -30.70 0.49
C LEU A 333 5.39 -31.69 1.15
N GLY A 334 4.37 -32.21 0.43
CA GLY A 334 3.38 -33.13 0.98
C GLY A 334 2.43 -32.48 1.99
N ALA A 335 2.24 -31.19 1.88
CA ALA A 335 1.34 -30.40 2.75
C ALA A 335 -0.04 -30.22 2.12
#